data_24aeaffcc8cd31773ac2986714b92e09
#
_entry.id   24aeaffcc8cd31773ac2986714b92e09
#
_cell.length_a   1.000
_cell.length_b   1.000
_cell.length_c   1.000
_cell.angle_alpha   90.00
_cell.angle_beta   90.00
_cell.angle_gamma   90.00
#
_symmetry.space_group_name_H-M   'P 1'
#
loop_
_entity.id
_entity.type
_entity.pdbx_description
1 polymer ?
#
loop_
_entity_poly.entity_id
_entity_poly.type
_entity_poly.pdbx_seq_one_letter_code
_entity_poly.pdbx_strand_id
1 'polypeptide(L)'
;EELGKILTEGGAPLGVRWLIDCGVMAQIIPEILELDGVQQPREFHPEGDVLTHTLIMLGLLNQPSIELAMGVLLHDIGKPRTFEVVDRIRFNNHPKVGAEMADIICRRLRFSGEQISRIVSLVAEHHRFMHVRDMRHSKLVRFLRDPYFADHLALHRIDCLACHGFLDNYHFCKNELA
;
A
#
# COMPACT_ATOMS: atom_id res chain seq x y z
N GLU A 1 18.48 2.26 -7.04
CA GLU A 1 18.94 3.49 -6.38
C GLU A 1 18.05 4.67 -6.78
N GLU A 2 17.94 5.04 -8.06
CA GLU A 2 17.19 6.22 -8.51
C GLU A 2 15.68 6.15 -8.19
N LEU A 3 15.04 4.99 -8.36
CA LEU A 3 13.64 4.82 -7.95
C LEU A 3 13.45 5.11 -6.45
N GLY A 4 14.42 4.70 -5.62
CA GLY A 4 14.40 4.98 -4.19
C GLY A 4 14.37 6.47 -3.90
N LYS A 5 15.24 7.26 -4.52
CA LYS A 5 15.28 8.72 -4.38
C LYS A 5 13.94 9.36 -4.81
N ILE A 6 13.41 8.96 -5.97
CA ILE A 6 12.11 9.44 -6.45
C ILE A 6 11.01 9.22 -5.40
N LEU A 7 11.02 8.07 -4.73
CA LEU A 7 9.98 7.71 -3.77
C LEU A 7 10.16 8.37 -2.39
N THR A 8 11.40 8.75 -2.00
CA THR A 8 11.70 9.18 -0.62
C THR A 8 12.09 10.65 -0.46
N GLU A 9 12.59 11.30 -1.53
CA GLU A 9 13.12 12.67 -1.44
C GLU A 9 12.10 13.78 -1.76
N GLY A 10 10.82 13.41 -1.94
CA GLY A 10 9.71 14.32 -2.26
C GLY A 10 9.34 14.31 -3.73
N GLY A 11 8.08 14.63 -4.03
CA GLY A 11 7.58 14.63 -5.41
C GLY A 11 7.30 13.23 -5.99
N ALA A 12 7.20 12.20 -5.15
CA ALA A 12 6.97 10.81 -5.58
C ALA A 12 5.82 10.62 -6.58
N PRO A 13 4.63 11.26 -6.42
CA PRO A 13 3.55 11.13 -7.39
C PRO A 13 3.95 11.60 -8.80
N LEU A 14 4.61 12.75 -8.88
CA LEU A 14 5.07 13.31 -10.15
C LEU A 14 6.17 12.45 -10.77
N GLY A 15 7.13 12.00 -9.96
CA GLY A 15 8.21 11.13 -10.40
C GLY A 15 7.71 9.79 -10.93
N VAL A 16 6.75 9.15 -10.23
CA VAL A 16 6.11 7.91 -10.71
C VAL A 16 5.34 8.15 -12.00
N ARG A 17 4.58 9.25 -12.11
CA ARG A 17 3.88 9.62 -13.34
C ARG A 17 4.86 9.79 -14.51
N TRP A 18 5.97 10.49 -14.33
CA TRP A 18 6.99 10.63 -15.37
C TRP A 18 7.63 9.30 -15.78
N LEU A 19 7.89 8.40 -14.82
CA LEU A 19 8.40 7.06 -15.15
C LEU A 19 7.40 6.25 -15.99
N ILE A 20 6.09 6.45 -15.77
CA ILE A 20 5.03 5.85 -16.58
C ILE A 20 5.04 6.48 -17.98
N ASP A 21 4.96 7.81 -18.07
CA ASP A 21 4.82 8.55 -19.32
C ASP A 21 6.02 8.36 -20.27
N CYS A 22 7.24 8.24 -19.72
CA CYS A 22 8.45 7.97 -20.53
C CYS A 22 8.71 6.47 -20.77
N GLY A 23 7.84 5.57 -20.31
CA GLY A 23 7.93 4.13 -20.55
C GLY A 23 8.95 3.39 -19.68
N VAL A 24 9.64 4.06 -18.76
CA VAL A 24 10.62 3.43 -17.85
C VAL A 24 9.91 2.51 -16.86
N MET A 25 8.74 2.90 -16.34
CA MET A 25 7.97 2.07 -15.42
C MET A 25 7.64 0.69 -16.02
N ALA A 26 7.34 0.63 -17.32
CA ALA A 26 7.09 -0.62 -18.03
C ALA A 26 8.28 -1.58 -18.04
N GLN A 27 9.50 -1.08 -17.85
CA GLN A 27 10.72 -1.90 -17.82
C GLN A 27 11.10 -2.35 -16.41
N ILE A 28 10.74 -1.57 -15.38
CA ILE A 28 11.17 -1.84 -14.00
C ILE A 28 10.07 -2.51 -13.16
N ILE A 29 8.83 -1.97 -13.22
CA ILE A 29 7.66 -2.50 -12.51
C ILE A 29 6.43 -2.40 -13.46
N PRO A 30 6.35 -3.24 -14.49
CA PRO A 30 5.21 -3.21 -15.44
C PRO A 30 3.86 -3.41 -14.76
N GLU A 31 3.83 -4.08 -13.61
CA GLU A 31 2.63 -4.34 -12.82
C GLU A 31 1.95 -3.05 -12.34
N ILE A 32 2.69 -1.94 -12.18
CA ILE A 32 2.11 -0.64 -11.82
C ILE A 32 1.18 -0.12 -12.93
N LEU A 33 1.47 -0.43 -14.19
CA LEU A 33 0.61 0.00 -15.31
C LEU A 33 -0.75 -0.73 -15.30
N GLU A 34 -0.82 -1.91 -14.71
CA GLU A 34 -2.07 -2.66 -14.56
C GLU A 34 -3.06 -1.98 -13.60
N LEU A 35 -2.60 -1.03 -12.75
CA LEU A 35 -3.45 -0.28 -11.81
C LEU A 35 -4.30 0.81 -12.49
N ASP A 36 -3.85 1.28 -13.66
CA ASP A 36 -4.53 2.35 -14.40
C ASP A 36 -5.89 1.88 -14.92
N GLY A 37 -6.92 2.68 -14.66
CA GLY A 37 -8.30 2.36 -15.06
C GLY A 37 -8.99 1.27 -14.24
N VAL A 38 -8.35 0.67 -13.22
CA VAL A 38 -9.01 -0.30 -12.34
C VAL A 38 -9.98 0.41 -11.41
N GLN A 39 -11.27 0.31 -11.74
CA GLN A 39 -12.34 1.00 -11.02
C GLN A 39 -12.51 0.43 -9.60
N GLN A 40 -12.79 1.34 -8.66
CA GLN A 40 -13.06 1.02 -7.27
C GLN A 40 -14.49 1.44 -6.87
N PRO A 41 -15.07 0.86 -5.80
CA PRO A 41 -16.37 1.32 -5.31
C PRO A 41 -16.28 2.78 -4.85
N ARG A 42 -17.02 3.67 -5.49
CA ARG A 42 -16.99 5.11 -5.23
C ARG A 42 -17.38 5.50 -3.81
N GLU A 43 -18.12 4.63 -3.12
CA GLU A 43 -18.48 4.80 -1.70
C GLU A 43 -17.26 4.87 -0.79
N PHE A 44 -16.19 4.13 -1.14
CA PHE A 44 -14.96 4.03 -0.36
C PHE A 44 -13.80 4.77 -1.01
N HIS A 45 -13.82 4.91 -2.34
CA HIS A 45 -12.76 5.49 -3.14
C HIS A 45 -13.30 6.58 -4.08
N PRO A 46 -13.72 7.75 -3.53
CA PRO A 46 -14.23 8.86 -4.34
C PRO A 46 -13.15 9.47 -5.25
N GLU A 47 -11.87 9.25 -4.94
CA GLU A 47 -10.70 9.76 -5.65
C GLU A 47 -10.51 9.15 -7.05
N GLY A 48 -11.05 7.95 -7.30
CA GLY A 48 -11.00 7.34 -8.63
C GLY A 48 -10.48 5.90 -8.68
N ASP A 49 -9.61 5.60 -9.65
CA ASP A 49 -9.03 4.29 -9.88
C ASP A 49 -7.86 3.97 -8.92
N VAL A 50 -7.36 2.74 -8.98
CA VAL A 50 -6.31 2.25 -8.07
C VAL A 50 -4.99 3.01 -8.27
N LEU A 51 -4.61 3.37 -9.50
CA LEU A 51 -3.38 4.14 -9.74
C LEU A 51 -3.49 5.54 -9.15
N THR A 52 -4.62 6.21 -9.37
CA THR A 52 -4.91 7.55 -8.83
C THR A 52 -4.83 7.53 -7.30
N HIS A 53 -5.48 6.55 -6.65
CA HIS A 53 -5.39 6.35 -5.20
C HIS A 53 -3.94 6.18 -4.73
N THR A 54 -3.18 5.30 -5.37
CA THR A 54 -1.77 5.05 -5.04
C THR A 54 -0.91 6.32 -5.15
N LEU A 55 -1.12 7.12 -6.20
CA LEU A 55 -0.39 8.38 -6.37
C LEU A 55 -0.74 9.42 -5.30
N ILE A 56 -2.02 9.51 -4.90
CA ILE A 56 -2.44 10.38 -3.79
C ILE A 56 -1.75 9.94 -2.50
N MET A 57 -1.74 8.64 -2.18
CA MET A 57 -1.05 8.11 -1.01
C MET A 57 0.44 8.44 -1.00
N LEU A 58 1.13 8.28 -2.12
CA LEU A 58 2.54 8.67 -2.25
C LEU A 58 2.76 10.16 -1.96
N GLY A 59 1.81 11.00 -2.35
CA GLY A 59 1.85 12.45 -2.08
C GLY A 59 1.67 12.82 -0.61
N LEU A 60 1.07 11.95 0.19
CA LEU A 60 0.88 12.14 1.63
C LEU A 60 2.07 11.68 2.48
N LEU A 61 3.06 11.03 1.86
CA LEU A 61 4.29 10.61 2.52
C LEU A 61 5.19 11.84 2.82
N ASN A 62 5.79 11.83 4.01
CA ASN A 62 6.74 12.85 4.41
C ASN A 62 8.04 12.16 4.86
N GLN A 63 9.10 12.28 4.08
CA GLN A 63 10.41 11.66 4.33
C GLN A 63 10.33 10.18 4.74
N PRO A 64 9.64 9.32 3.96
CA PRO A 64 9.44 7.93 4.32
C PRO A 64 10.74 7.12 4.21
N SER A 65 10.82 5.98 4.93
CA SER A 65 11.77 4.94 4.57
C SER A 65 11.43 4.38 3.18
N ILE A 66 12.42 3.80 2.50
CA ILE A 66 12.18 3.17 1.20
C ILE A 66 11.18 2.02 1.30
N GLU A 67 11.18 1.30 2.43
CA GLU A 67 10.27 0.19 2.68
C GLU A 67 8.82 0.66 2.80
N LEU A 68 8.58 1.76 3.53
CA LEU A 68 7.24 2.34 3.63
C LEU A 68 6.77 2.88 2.27
N ALA A 69 7.64 3.59 1.55
CA ALA A 69 7.30 4.14 0.23
C ALA A 69 6.99 3.04 -0.80
N MET A 70 7.77 1.94 -0.80
CA MET A 70 7.49 0.76 -1.60
C MET A 70 6.23 0.03 -1.14
N GLY A 71 6.00 -0.07 0.17
CA GLY A 71 4.77 -0.61 0.73
C GLY A 71 3.53 0.14 0.23
N VAL A 72 3.58 1.48 0.23
CA VAL A 72 2.52 2.34 -0.31
C VAL A 72 2.37 2.15 -1.83
N LEU A 73 3.47 2.12 -2.59
CA LEU A 73 3.43 1.93 -4.05
C LEU A 73 2.80 0.58 -4.43
N LEU A 74 3.01 -0.47 -3.63
CA LEU A 74 2.63 -1.84 -3.96
C LEU A 74 1.42 -2.37 -3.16
N HIS A 75 0.85 -1.63 -2.20
CA HIS A 75 -0.19 -2.17 -1.30
C HIS A 75 -1.37 -2.78 -2.05
N ASP A 76 -1.77 -2.16 -3.15
CA ASP A 76 -2.91 -2.56 -3.98
C ASP A 76 -2.53 -3.25 -5.30
N ILE A 77 -1.27 -3.65 -5.48
CA ILE A 77 -0.77 -4.25 -6.72
C ILE A 77 -1.50 -5.55 -7.11
N GLY A 78 -2.16 -6.20 -6.16
CA GLY A 78 -2.97 -7.40 -6.38
C GLY A 78 -4.39 -7.13 -6.90
N LYS A 79 -4.90 -5.89 -6.85
CA LYS A 79 -6.27 -5.56 -7.23
C LYS A 79 -6.61 -5.90 -8.68
N PRO A 80 -5.78 -5.59 -9.70
CA PRO A 80 -6.09 -5.95 -11.09
C PRO A 80 -6.35 -7.45 -11.28
N ARG A 81 -5.58 -8.28 -10.59
CA ARG A 81 -5.66 -9.76 -10.71
C ARG A 81 -6.78 -10.40 -9.91
N THR A 82 -7.41 -9.63 -9.03
CA THR A 82 -8.51 -10.09 -8.17
C THR A 82 -9.80 -9.31 -8.39
N PHE A 83 -9.85 -8.53 -9.48
CA PHE A 83 -11.01 -7.75 -9.86
C PHE A 83 -12.18 -8.64 -10.26
N GLU A 84 -13.29 -8.49 -9.56
CA GLU A 84 -14.54 -9.20 -9.85
C GLU A 84 -15.73 -8.24 -9.76
N VAL A 85 -16.70 -8.40 -10.67
CA VAL A 85 -17.98 -7.68 -10.62
C VAL A 85 -19.09 -8.72 -10.55
N VAL A 86 -19.73 -8.85 -9.39
CA VAL A 86 -20.88 -9.73 -9.17
C VAL A 86 -22.13 -8.89 -8.92
N ASP A 87 -22.34 -8.43 -7.71
CA ASP A 87 -23.34 -7.43 -7.29
C ASP A 87 -22.71 -6.02 -7.16
N ARG A 88 -21.41 -6.00 -6.93
CA ARG A 88 -20.55 -4.81 -6.82
C ARG A 88 -19.11 -5.19 -7.17
N ILE A 89 -18.25 -4.20 -7.31
CA ILE A 89 -16.81 -4.41 -7.49
C ILE A 89 -16.22 -5.02 -6.21
N ARG A 90 -15.44 -6.09 -6.36
CA ARG A 90 -14.73 -6.79 -5.29
C ARG A 90 -13.29 -7.09 -5.70
N PHE A 91 -12.42 -7.20 -4.69
CA PHE A 91 -11.00 -7.55 -4.84
C PHE A 91 -10.61 -8.62 -3.81
N ASN A 92 -11.27 -9.78 -3.90
CA ASN A 92 -11.09 -10.84 -2.92
C ASN A 92 -9.64 -11.32 -2.88
N ASN A 93 -9.04 -11.36 -1.68
CA ASN A 93 -7.65 -11.79 -1.44
C ASN A 93 -6.56 -10.95 -2.13
N HIS A 94 -6.84 -9.72 -2.59
CA HIS A 94 -5.80 -8.88 -3.21
C HIS A 94 -4.59 -8.62 -2.29
N PRO A 95 -4.69 -8.52 -0.93
CA PRO A 95 -3.51 -8.35 -0.11
C PRO A 95 -2.56 -9.56 -0.19
N LYS A 96 -3.12 -10.77 -0.26
CA LYS A 96 -2.32 -11.99 -0.41
C LYS A 96 -1.66 -12.06 -1.77
N VAL A 97 -2.42 -11.88 -2.84
CA VAL A 97 -1.90 -11.85 -4.22
C VAL A 97 -0.88 -10.74 -4.38
N GLY A 98 -1.17 -9.55 -3.85
CA GLY A 98 -0.26 -8.41 -3.85
C GLY A 98 1.05 -8.69 -3.11
N ALA A 99 1.01 -9.38 -1.98
CA ALA A 99 2.20 -9.76 -1.23
C ALA A 99 3.12 -10.72 -2.03
N GLU A 100 2.54 -11.70 -2.74
CA GLU A 100 3.28 -12.59 -3.63
C GLU A 100 3.92 -11.82 -4.80
N MET A 101 3.18 -10.87 -5.38
CA MET A 101 3.70 -9.97 -6.43
C MET A 101 4.81 -9.05 -5.89
N ALA A 102 4.63 -8.47 -4.71
CA ALA A 102 5.60 -7.58 -4.08
C ALA A 102 6.93 -8.31 -3.79
N ASP A 103 6.90 -9.57 -3.34
CA ASP A 103 8.13 -10.39 -3.16
C ASP A 103 8.90 -10.52 -4.48
N ILE A 104 8.21 -10.87 -5.58
CA ILE A 104 8.80 -11.01 -6.91
C ILE A 104 9.40 -9.68 -7.40
N ILE A 105 8.65 -8.59 -7.27
CA ILE A 105 9.07 -7.24 -7.67
C ILE A 105 10.30 -6.80 -6.88
N CYS A 106 10.28 -6.95 -5.55
CA CYS A 106 11.39 -6.53 -4.69
C CYS A 106 12.66 -7.35 -4.95
N ARG A 107 12.55 -8.66 -5.23
CA ARG A 107 13.69 -9.49 -5.63
C ARG A 107 14.25 -9.04 -6.98
N ARG A 108 13.39 -8.74 -7.97
CA ARG A 108 13.79 -8.20 -9.28
C ARG A 108 14.56 -6.88 -9.13
N LEU A 109 14.13 -6.03 -8.21
CA LEU A 109 14.77 -4.74 -7.88
C LEU A 109 15.97 -4.87 -6.94
N ARG A 110 16.33 -6.09 -6.50
CA ARG A 110 17.48 -6.42 -5.65
C ARG A 110 17.43 -5.77 -4.26
N PHE A 111 16.25 -5.67 -3.66
CA PHE A 111 16.14 -5.34 -2.25
C PHE A 111 16.74 -6.43 -1.37
N SER A 112 17.24 -6.07 -0.18
CA SER A 112 17.73 -7.04 0.81
C SER A 112 16.58 -7.91 1.35
N GLY A 113 16.91 -9.08 1.91
CA GLY A 113 15.90 -9.97 2.48
C GLY A 113 15.08 -9.32 3.59
N GLU A 114 15.69 -8.46 4.42
CA GLU A 114 15.01 -7.70 5.46
C GLU A 114 14.02 -6.68 4.87
N GLN A 115 14.45 -5.91 3.88
CA GLN A 115 13.60 -4.95 3.17
C GLN A 115 12.42 -5.64 2.49
N ILE A 116 12.66 -6.77 1.82
CA ILE A 116 11.61 -7.58 1.19
C ILE A 116 10.59 -8.02 2.25
N SER A 117 11.04 -8.58 3.36
CA SER A 117 10.15 -9.03 4.45
C SER A 117 9.26 -7.90 4.94
N ARG A 118 9.81 -6.71 5.14
CA ARG A 118 9.09 -5.53 5.63
C ARG A 118 8.09 -5.02 4.59
N ILE A 119 8.48 -4.87 3.33
CA ILE A 119 7.58 -4.43 2.24
C ILE A 119 6.44 -5.43 2.03
N VAL A 120 6.75 -6.71 1.95
CA VAL A 120 5.76 -7.78 1.77
C VAL A 120 4.77 -7.82 2.94
N SER A 121 5.25 -7.63 4.18
CA SER A 121 4.38 -7.54 5.36
C SER A 121 3.42 -6.36 5.26
N LEU A 122 3.89 -5.17 4.83
CA LEU A 122 3.03 -4.00 4.62
C LEU A 122 1.91 -4.28 3.63
N VAL A 123 2.24 -4.91 2.50
CA VAL A 123 1.25 -5.27 1.48
C VAL A 123 0.27 -6.35 1.97
N ALA A 124 0.76 -7.39 2.66
CA ALA A 124 -0.07 -8.49 3.14
C ALA A 124 -1.08 -8.06 4.20
N GLU A 125 -0.70 -7.13 5.07
CA GLU A 125 -1.43 -6.81 6.29
C GLU A 125 -2.19 -5.47 6.24
N HIS A 126 -2.15 -4.71 5.12
CA HIS A 126 -2.73 -3.36 5.08
C HIS A 126 -4.22 -3.33 5.39
N HIS A 127 -4.99 -4.37 5.04
CA HIS A 127 -6.40 -4.50 5.38
C HIS A 127 -6.68 -4.92 6.84
N ARG A 128 -5.65 -5.31 7.60
CA ARG A 128 -5.82 -5.84 8.95
C ARG A 128 -6.45 -4.83 9.91
N PHE A 129 -6.20 -3.54 9.68
CA PHE A 129 -6.77 -2.46 10.49
C PHE A 129 -8.29 -2.38 10.42
N MET A 130 -8.92 -2.85 9.36
CA MET A 130 -10.39 -2.88 9.25
C MET A 130 -11.05 -3.70 10.36
N HIS A 131 -10.32 -4.64 10.97
CA HIS A 131 -10.82 -5.59 11.96
C HIS A 131 -10.14 -5.46 13.33
N VAL A 132 -9.33 -4.42 13.58
CA VAL A 132 -8.53 -4.30 14.82
C VAL A 132 -9.39 -4.30 16.09
N ARG A 133 -10.58 -3.70 16.04
CA ARG A 133 -11.50 -3.62 17.19
C ARG A 133 -12.16 -4.95 17.53
N ASP A 134 -12.28 -5.84 16.53
CA ASP A 134 -12.89 -7.16 16.68
C ASP A 134 -11.84 -8.26 16.96
N MET A 135 -10.57 -7.88 17.03
CA MET A 135 -9.51 -8.83 17.32
C MET A 135 -9.57 -9.32 18.75
N ARG A 136 -9.33 -10.62 18.95
CA ARG A 136 -9.03 -11.14 20.28
C ARG A 136 -7.80 -10.42 20.84
N HIS A 137 -7.82 -10.06 22.14
CA HIS A 137 -6.75 -9.30 22.81
C HIS A 137 -5.35 -9.84 22.50
N SER A 138 -5.14 -11.17 22.57
CA SER A 138 -3.84 -11.76 22.27
C SER A 138 -3.35 -11.56 20.83
N LYS A 139 -4.28 -11.48 19.86
CA LYS A 139 -3.95 -11.16 18.46
C LYS A 139 -3.65 -9.69 18.28
N LEU A 140 -4.42 -8.83 18.93
CA LEU A 140 -4.18 -7.38 18.94
C LEU A 140 -2.80 -7.06 19.52
N VAL A 141 -2.50 -7.55 20.72
CA VAL A 141 -1.17 -7.33 21.36
C VAL A 141 -0.03 -7.82 20.46
N ARG A 142 -0.19 -8.98 19.81
CA ARG A 142 0.85 -9.47 18.88
C ARG A 142 1.01 -8.54 17.68
N PHE A 143 -0.08 -8.00 17.15
CA PHE A 143 -0.04 -7.06 16.03
C PHE A 143 0.60 -5.73 16.43
N LEU A 144 0.21 -5.16 17.56
CA LEU A 144 0.78 -3.91 18.08
C LEU A 144 2.28 -4.03 18.41
N ARG A 145 2.76 -5.24 18.74
CA ARG A 145 4.18 -5.53 19.02
C ARG A 145 4.99 -5.96 17.80
N ASP A 146 4.39 -5.90 16.61
CA ASP A 146 5.14 -6.15 15.39
C ASP A 146 6.28 -5.12 15.26
N PRO A 147 7.52 -5.52 14.97
CA PRO A 147 8.66 -4.59 14.85
C PRO A 147 8.45 -3.52 13.77
N TYR A 148 7.58 -3.78 12.79
CA TYR A 148 7.25 -2.85 11.70
C TYR A 148 5.89 -2.17 11.91
N PHE A 149 5.30 -2.27 13.11
CA PHE A 149 3.95 -1.75 13.36
C PHE A 149 3.82 -0.24 13.07
N ALA A 150 4.88 0.54 13.32
CA ALA A 150 4.88 1.96 13.02
C ALA A 150 4.61 2.24 11.53
N ASP A 151 5.19 1.43 10.63
CA ASP A 151 4.98 1.57 9.19
C ASP A 151 3.59 1.07 8.78
N HIS A 152 3.11 -0.04 9.36
CA HIS A 152 1.74 -0.51 9.15
C HIS A 152 0.73 0.56 9.54
N LEU A 153 0.92 1.22 10.68
CA LEU A 153 0.06 2.28 11.17
C LEU A 153 0.15 3.54 10.28
N ALA A 154 1.34 3.88 9.79
CA ALA A 154 1.57 4.99 8.88
C ALA A 154 0.88 4.74 7.53
N LEU A 155 1.04 3.54 6.95
CA LEU A 155 0.38 3.15 5.71
C LEU A 155 -1.15 3.22 5.86
N HIS A 156 -1.71 2.62 6.91
CA HIS A 156 -3.16 2.67 7.18
C HIS A 156 -3.68 4.11 7.30
N ARG A 157 -2.94 4.98 8.02
CA ARG A 157 -3.33 6.39 8.15
C ARG A 157 -3.40 7.09 6.79
N ILE A 158 -2.39 6.87 5.94
CA ILE A 158 -2.29 7.49 4.62
C ILE A 158 -3.40 6.96 3.70
N ASP A 159 -3.67 5.67 3.72
CA ASP A 159 -4.75 5.03 2.98
C ASP A 159 -6.11 5.64 3.33
N CYS A 160 -6.43 5.75 4.63
CA CYS A 160 -7.66 6.43 5.08
C CYS A 160 -7.73 7.88 4.61
N LEU A 161 -6.63 8.64 4.67
CA LEU A 161 -6.59 10.05 4.27
C LEU A 161 -6.73 10.22 2.75
N ALA A 162 -6.26 9.26 1.97
CA ALA A 162 -6.36 9.26 0.51
C ALA A 162 -7.78 9.00 0.01
N CYS A 163 -8.65 8.38 0.82
CA CYS A 163 -10.01 8.03 0.44
C CYS A 163 -11.08 8.73 1.31
N HIS A 164 -11.54 8.13 2.39
CA HIS A 164 -12.70 8.62 3.18
C HIS A 164 -12.34 9.51 4.39
N GLY A 165 -11.07 9.55 4.80
CA GLY A 165 -10.58 10.35 5.94
C GLY A 165 -10.93 9.82 7.33
N PHE A 166 -11.57 8.64 7.47
CA PHE A 166 -11.95 8.08 8.76
C PHE A 166 -10.75 7.45 9.47
N LEU A 167 -10.33 8.03 10.60
CA LEU A 167 -9.12 7.63 11.34
C LEU A 167 -9.42 6.89 12.64
N ASP A 168 -10.64 6.38 12.84
CA ASP A 168 -11.05 5.76 14.11
C ASP A 168 -10.16 4.55 14.49
N ASN A 169 -9.85 3.67 13.54
CA ASN A 169 -9.00 2.51 13.79
C ASN A 169 -7.53 2.90 13.99
N TYR A 170 -7.07 3.96 13.32
CA TYR A 170 -5.76 4.54 13.56
C TYR A 170 -5.65 5.06 14.99
N HIS A 171 -6.60 5.87 15.46
CA HIS A 171 -6.60 6.39 16.81
C HIS A 171 -6.75 5.29 17.86
N PHE A 172 -7.59 4.29 17.60
CA PHE A 172 -7.70 3.12 18.46
C PHE A 172 -6.35 2.46 18.66
N CYS A 173 -5.65 2.08 17.59
CA CYS A 173 -4.34 1.45 17.68
C CYS A 173 -3.30 2.33 18.37
N LYS A 174 -3.33 3.65 18.12
CA LYS A 174 -2.42 4.60 18.76
C LYS A 174 -2.63 4.68 20.27
N ASN A 175 -3.88 4.62 20.74
CA ASN A 175 -4.21 4.65 22.16
C ASN A 175 -3.83 3.33 22.86
N GLU A 176 -3.94 2.19 22.18
CA GLU A 176 -3.52 0.88 22.71
C GLU A 176 -1.99 0.74 22.86
N LEU A 177 -1.21 1.61 22.22
CA LEU A 177 0.24 1.68 22.33
C LEU A 177 0.73 2.58 23.48
N ALA A 178 -0.14 3.45 24.01
CA ALA A 178 0.20 4.41 25.06
C ALA A 178 0.14 3.78 26.45
#